data_e3ebbcf0214c9094ba4c15eb9f21f95b
#
_entry.id   e3ebbcf0214c9094ba4c15eb9f21f95b
#
_cell.length_a   1.000
_cell.length_b   1.000
_cell.length_c   1.000
_cell.angle_alpha   90.00
_cell.angle_beta   90.00
_cell.angle_gamma   90.00
#
_symmetry.space_group_name_H-M   'P 1'
#
loop_
_entity.id
_entity.type
_entity.pdbx_description
1 polymer ?
#
loop_
_entity_poly.entity_id
_entity_poly.type
_entity_poly.pdbx_seq_one_letter_code
_entity_poly.pdbx_strand_id
1 'polypeptide(L)'
;MTDLWPRLEPLLAAAERPARYLNHEFGCVYKPEADFRFCMVYPDTYELGQANQALRILVNVVNAVDGMAAERAFLPAPAMCDTLRAEGIPLFSIESCAPLAEFDAVGITLPHELAATNVLETLDLAGIPLHADERVESDPLVVGGGPCAYNPEPYAPFFDAFSIGEGEEALPRGLAVVRRLRAEGAARADILRALADEPGWYVPSLYRWRAEDEAQEAGSWIEPLEEGLPLRIEKSLFEGFAESPGWEPCIVPFTEVVHDRLNVEILRGCARGCRFCQAGMMYRPVRERSADNVVESVVQGLAETGYDEVSLTSLSSTDHSQIASILTRINRACDGKGVRISVPSQRLDSFGVDMAELVAGQKKGGLTFAPEAGTQRLRDVINKNVTEDDLFGALDAAFKAGWRRCKLYFMIGLPTETDDDIKGIASLAQRAYDRMKAATPPEQRGSLRMSVSCALFVPKAQTPFQLSLIHISEPTRPLYIS
;
A
#
# COMPACT_ATOMS: atom_id res chain seq x y z
N MET A 1 -9.15 -21.11 -21.27
CA MET A 1 -9.23 -21.11 -19.78
C MET A 1 -10.54 -21.76 -19.34
N THR A 2 -10.49 -22.49 -18.25
CA THR A 2 -11.65 -23.18 -17.65
C THR A 2 -12.54 -22.14 -16.96
N ASP A 3 -13.86 -22.17 -17.25
CA ASP A 3 -14.84 -21.37 -16.52
C ASP A 3 -15.29 -22.14 -15.28
N LEU A 4 -14.96 -21.64 -14.09
CA LEU A 4 -15.35 -22.24 -12.81
C LEU A 4 -16.71 -21.77 -12.31
N TRP A 5 -17.36 -20.80 -12.96
CA TRP A 5 -18.63 -20.22 -12.52
C TRP A 5 -19.71 -21.27 -12.26
N PRO A 6 -19.95 -22.27 -13.13
CA PRO A 6 -20.99 -23.27 -12.91
C PRO A 6 -20.79 -24.11 -11.62
N ARG A 7 -19.54 -24.22 -11.13
CA ARG A 7 -19.20 -24.91 -9.89
C ARG A 7 -19.25 -23.98 -8.68
N LEU A 8 -18.91 -22.70 -8.89
CA LEU A 8 -18.86 -21.68 -7.85
C LEU A 8 -20.25 -21.14 -7.47
N GLU A 9 -21.11 -20.84 -8.46
CA GLU A 9 -22.41 -20.20 -8.27
C GLU A 9 -23.27 -20.90 -7.19
N PRO A 10 -23.41 -22.25 -7.17
CA PRO A 10 -24.20 -22.94 -6.16
C PRO A 10 -23.69 -22.73 -4.73
N LEU A 11 -22.39 -22.49 -4.54
CA LEU A 11 -21.76 -22.32 -3.22
C LEU A 11 -22.01 -20.91 -2.67
N LEU A 12 -22.26 -19.93 -3.53
CA LEU A 12 -22.45 -18.54 -3.13
C LEU A 12 -23.70 -18.33 -2.27
N ALA A 13 -24.71 -19.19 -2.39
CA ALA A 13 -25.91 -19.13 -1.55
C ALA A 13 -25.62 -19.31 -0.06
N ALA A 14 -24.54 -20.02 0.27
CA ALA A 14 -24.09 -20.25 1.65
C ALA A 14 -22.93 -19.34 2.08
N ALA A 15 -22.38 -18.56 1.15
CA ALA A 15 -21.26 -17.68 1.45
C ALA A 15 -21.71 -16.48 2.31
N GLU A 16 -20.85 -16.07 3.25
CA GLU A 16 -21.11 -14.92 4.15
C GLU A 16 -21.40 -13.63 3.38
N ARG A 17 -20.65 -13.39 2.30
CA ARG A 17 -20.78 -12.21 1.42
C ARG A 17 -20.59 -12.63 -0.03
N PRO A 18 -21.65 -13.09 -0.72
CA PRO A 18 -21.57 -13.56 -2.10
C PRO A 18 -20.98 -12.53 -3.07
N ALA A 19 -21.27 -11.25 -2.83
CA ALA A 19 -20.81 -10.15 -3.68
C ALA A 19 -19.28 -10.03 -3.82
N ARG A 20 -18.49 -10.65 -2.94
CA ARG A 20 -17.03 -10.74 -3.05
C ARG A 20 -16.54 -11.52 -4.26
N TYR A 21 -17.39 -12.39 -4.80
CA TYR A 21 -17.03 -13.40 -5.81
C TYR A 21 -17.75 -13.20 -7.14
N LEU A 22 -18.45 -12.06 -7.27
CA LEU A 22 -19.19 -11.73 -8.48
C LEU A 22 -18.32 -10.92 -9.44
N ASN A 23 -18.42 -11.24 -10.73
CA ASN A 23 -17.87 -10.43 -11.81
C ASN A 23 -18.87 -9.35 -12.27
N HIS A 24 -18.54 -8.63 -13.34
CA HIS A 24 -19.37 -7.58 -13.97
C HIS A 24 -19.60 -6.34 -13.09
N GLU A 25 -18.69 -6.04 -12.19
CA GLU A 25 -18.69 -4.77 -11.49
C GLU A 25 -18.56 -3.61 -12.47
N PHE A 26 -19.19 -2.48 -12.14
CA PHE A 26 -19.08 -1.29 -12.99
C PHE A 26 -17.63 -0.88 -13.16
N GLY A 27 -17.19 -0.67 -14.40
CA GLY A 27 -15.81 -0.29 -14.72
C GLY A 27 -14.82 -1.46 -14.81
N CYS A 28 -15.21 -2.72 -14.55
CA CYS A 28 -14.33 -3.85 -14.80
C CYS A 28 -14.09 -4.07 -16.30
N VAL A 29 -12.90 -4.55 -16.63
CA VAL A 29 -12.49 -4.83 -18.02
C VAL A 29 -12.31 -6.32 -18.19
N TYR A 30 -13.00 -6.91 -19.14
CA TYR A 30 -12.85 -8.29 -19.54
C TYR A 30 -12.45 -8.38 -21.02
N LYS A 31 -11.34 -9.04 -21.32
CA LYS A 31 -10.78 -9.17 -22.67
C LYS A 31 -10.61 -10.65 -23.07
N PRO A 32 -11.66 -11.30 -23.54
CA PRO A 32 -11.60 -12.72 -23.88
C PRO A 32 -10.62 -13.05 -25.01
N GLU A 33 -10.38 -12.09 -25.92
CA GLU A 33 -9.50 -12.24 -27.09
C GLU A 33 -8.03 -11.97 -26.81
N ALA A 34 -7.65 -11.68 -25.56
CA ALA A 34 -6.25 -11.44 -25.19
C ALA A 34 -5.42 -12.72 -25.40
N ASP A 35 -4.21 -12.54 -25.96
CA ASP A 35 -3.25 -13.61 -26.19
C ASP A 35 -2.24 -13.76 -25.03
N PHE A 36 -2.29 -12.86 -24.05
CA PHE A 36 -1.52 -12.94 -22.81
C PHE A 36 -2.41 -12.51 -21.63
N ARG A 37 -2.43 -13.35 -20.61
CA ARG A 37 -3.28 -13.15 -19.43
C ARG A 37 -2.47 -13.05 -18.17
N PHE A 38 -2.70 -12.00 -17.44
CA PHE A 38 -2.09 -11.70 -16.16
C PHE A 38 -3.15 -11.62 -15.06
N CYS A 39 -2.95 -12.31 -13.94
CA CYS A 39 -3.82 -12.18 -12.78
C CYS A 39 -3.12 -11.41 -11.68
N MET A 40 -3.69 -10.26 -11.31
CA MET A 40 -3.19 -9.46 -10.20
C MET A 40 -3.89 -9.83 -8.89
N VAL A 41 -3.14 -10.39 -7.95
CA VAL A 41 -3.65 -10.90 -6.68
C VAL A 41 -3.33 -9.96 -5.54
N TYR A 42 -4.35 -9.65 -4.74
CA TYR A 42 -4.15 -9.10 -3.42
C TYR A 42 -4.35 -10.22 -2.39
N PRO A 43 -3.32 -10.58 -1.59
CA PRO A 43 -3.36 -11.75 -0.71
C PRO A 43 -4.12 -11.48 0.60
N ASP A 44 -5.33 -10.98 0.49
CA ASP A 44 -6.28 -10.75 1.56
C ASP A 44 -7.69 -10.64 0.97
N THR A 45 -8.70 -10.46 1.84
CA THR A 45 -10.10 -10.41 1.43
C THR A 45 -10.39 -9.29 0.42
N TYR A 46 -11.46 -9.48 -0.35
CA TYR A 46 -11.92 -8.55 -1.37
C TYR A 46 -12.01 -7.11 -0.86
N GLU A 47 -12.55 -6.88 0.35
CA GLU A 47 -12.76 -5.54 0.91
C GLU A 47 -11.45 -4.78 1.16
N LEU A 48 -10.38 -5.50 1.49
CA LEU A 48 -9.04 -4.92 1.65
C LEU A 48 -8.35 -4.71 0.30
N GLY A 49 -8.41 -5.73 -0.55
CA GLY A 49 -7.74 -5.68 -1.86
C GLY A 49 -8.36 -4.69 -2.81
N GLN A 50 -9.68 -4.64 -2.92
CA GLN A 50 -10.39 -3.71 -3.80
C GLN A 50 -10.24 -2.24 -3.35
N ALA A 51 -10.00 -2.01 -2.06
CA ALA A 51 -9.67 -0.69 -1.55
C ALA A 51 -8.22 -0.23 -1.90
N ASN A 52 -7.36 -1.14 -2.36
CA ASN A 52 -5.98 -0.84 -2.69
C ASN A 52 -5.86 -0.14 -4.04
N GLN A 53 -5.37 1.11 -4.04
CA GLN A 53 -5.24 1.90 -5.26
C GLN A 53 -4.21 1.32 -6.24
N ALA A 54 -3.11 0.76 -5.76
CA ALA A 54 -2.07 0.20 -6.61
C ALA A 54 -2.59 -1.00 -7.43
N LEU A 55 -3.43 -1.87 -6.84
CA LEU A 55 -4.05 -2.98 -7.58
C LEU A 55 -4.83 -2.45 -8.80
N ARG A 56 -5.65 -1.43 -8.61
CA ARG A 56 -6.47 -0.83 -9.68
C ARG A 56 -5.60 -0.20 -10.77
N ILE A 57 -4.59 0.59 -10.37
CA ILE A 57 -3.64 1.21 -11.30
C ILE A 57 -2.96 0.14 -12.16
N LEU A 58 -2.41 -0.90 -11.53
CA LEU A 58 -1.65 -1.93 -12.22
C LEU A 58 -2.52 -2.78 -13.16
N VAL A 59 -3.73 -3.11 -12.77
CA VAL A 59 -4.69 -3.78 -13.67
C VAL A 59 -5.01 -2.90 -14.87
N ASN A 60 -5.23 -1.60 -14.67
CA ASN A 60 -5.56 -0.67 -15.77
C ASN A 60 -4.38 -0.47 -16.74
N VAL A 61 -3.14 -0.31 -16.24
CA VAL A 61 -1.98 -0.11 -17.14
C VAL A 61 -1.67 -1.35 -17.96
N VAL A 62 -1.85 -2.55 -17.42
CA VAL A 62 -1.71 -3.80 -18.19
C VAL A 62 -2.87 -3.95 -19.20
N ASN A 63 -4.09 -3.62 -18.79
CA ASN A 63 -5.25 -3.63 -19.69
C ASN A 63 -5.17 -2.56 -20.80
N ALA A 64 -4.36 -1.52 -20.64
CA ALA A 64 -4.11 -0.54 -21.71
C ALA A 64 -3.22 -1.07 -22.83
N VAL A 65 -2.52 -2.20 -22.61
CA VAL A 65 -1.65 -2.81 -23.64
C VAL A 65 -2.49 -3.71 -24.55
N ASP A 66 -2.37 -3.52 -25.84
CA ASP A 66 -3.05 -4.35 -26.82
C ASP A 66 -2.62 -5.82 -26.72
N GLY A 67 -3.61 -6.72 -26.76
CA GLY A 67 -3.40 -8.16 -26.66
C GLY A 67 -3.15 -8.67 -25.23
N MET A 68 -3.00 -7.80 -24.22
CA MET A 68 -2.91 -8.20 -22.83
C MET A 68 -4.23 -8.05 -22.09
N ALA A 69 -4.52 -8.99 -21.19
CA ALA A 69 -5.61 -8.89 -20.21
C ALA A 69 -5.03 -8.99 -18.80
N ALA A 70 -5.46 -8.09 -17.93
CA ALA A 70 -5.24 -8.19 -16.49
C ALA A 70 -6.57 -8.40 -15.78
N GLU A 71 -6.62 -9.39 -14.91
CA GLU A 71 -7.76 -9.76 -14.08
C GLU A 71 -7.36 -9.69 -12.60
N ARG A 72 -8.35 -9.58 -11.71
CA ARG A 72 -8.12 -9.49 -10.26
C ARG A 72 -8.44 -10.81 -9.58
N ALA A 73 -7.66 -11.11 -8.53
CA ALA A 73 -8.02 -12.14 -7.57
C ALA A 73 -7.75 -11.68 -6.14
N PHE A 74 -8.48 -12.25 -5.22
CA PHE A 74 -8.38 -11.97 -3.78
C PHE A 74 -8.36 -13.29 -3.01
N LEU A 75 -7.64 -13.33 -1.89
CA LEU A 75 -7.72 -14.49 -1.01
C LEU A 75 -9.10 -14.48 -0.34
N PRO A 76 -9.90 -15.56 -0.48
CA PRO A 76 -11.20 -15.63 0.17
C PRO A 76 -11.11 -15.62 1.69
N ALA A 77 -12.23 -15.33 2.37
CA ALA A 77 -12.31 -15.54 3.81
C ALA A 77 -12.09 -17.03 4.17
N PRO A 78 -11.54 -17.36 5.35
CA PRO A 78 -11.15 -18.73 5.70
C PRO A 78 -12.25 -19.78 5.46
N ALA A 79 -13.50 -19.50 5.83
CA ALA A 79 -14.62 -20.43 5.60
C ALA A 79 -14.85 -20.72 4.10
N MET A 80 -14.58 -19.76 3.22
CA MET A 80 -14.68 -19.97 1.77
C MET A 80 -13.47 -20.71 1.23
N CYS A 81 -12.27 -20.48 1.77
CA CYS A 81 -11.09 -21.29 1.46
C CYS A 81 -11.34 -22.77 1.77
N ASP A 82 -11.90 -23.07 2.94
CA ASP A 82 -12.25 -24.42 3.34
C ASP A 82 -13.29 -25.04 2.39
N THR A 83 -14.29 -24.26 1.98
CA THR A 83 -15.32 -24.71 1.04
C THR A 83 -14.70 -25.01 -0.34
N LEU A 84 -13.86 -24.15 -0.86
CA LEU A 84 -13.17 -24.35 -2.14
C LEU A 84 -12.30 -25.60 -2.12
N ARG A 85 -11.57 -25.85 -1.03
CA ARG A 85 -10.78 -27.08 -0.87
C ARG A 85 -11.66 -28.33 -0.81
N ALA A 86 -12.76 -28.31 -0.06
CA ALA A 86 -13.68 -29.44 0.05
C ALA A 86 -14.29 -29.82 -1.29
N GLU A 87 -14.58 -28.82 -2.13
CA GLU A 87 -15.17 -28.99 -3.47
C GLU A 87 -14.10 -29.20 -4.58
N GLY A 88 -12.80 -29.10 -4.24
CA GLY A 88 -11.71 -29.20 -5.22
C GLY A 88 -11.76 -28.08 -6.28
N ILE A 89 -12.16 -26.87 -5.88
CA ILE A 89 -12.17 -25.67 -6.73
C ILE A 89 -10.94 -24.84 -6.40
N PRO A 90 -10.02 -24.61 -7.36
CA PRO A 90 -8.85 -23.79 -7.14
C PRO A 90 -9.21 -22.31 -7.00
N LEU A 91 -8.30 -21.49 -6.48
CA LEU A 91 -8.44 -20.03 -6.46
C LEU A 91 -8.57 -19.50 -7.89
N PHE A 92 -9.46 -18.52 -8.07
CA PHE A 92 -9.90 -18.03 -9.36
C PHE A 92 -9.86 -16.50 -9.44
N SER A 93 -9.82 -15.99 -10.68
CA SER A 93 -9.98 -14.57 -10.97
C SER A 93 -11.43 -14.12 -10.91
N ILE A 94 -11.65 -12.84 -10.63
CA ILE A 94 -13.01 -12.26 -10.56
C ILE A 94 -13.62 -12.11 -11.96
N GLU A 95 -12.88 -11.63 -12.95
CA GLU A 95 -13.41 -11.24 -14.26
C GLU A 95 -13.84 -12.45 -15.11
N SER A 96 -12.99 -13.46 -15.23
CA SER A 96 -13.26 -14.66 -16.04
C SER A 96 -13.69 -15.89 -15.24
N CYS A 97 -13.60 -15.82 -13.92
CA CYS A 97 -13.79 -16.97 -13.03
C CYS A 97 -12.91 -18.18 -13.41
N ALA A 98 -11.68 -17.90 -13.84
CA ALA A 98 -10.72 -18.91 -14.30
C ALA A 98 -9.69 -19.23 -13.22
N PRO A 99 -9.16 -20.48 -13.15
CA PRO A 99 -8.10 -20.87 -12.24
C PRO A 99 -6.85 -20.00 -12.42
N LEU A 100 -6.22 -19.56 -11.33
CA LEU A 100 -4.98 -18.78 -11.42
C LEU A 100 -3.86 -19.54 -12.11
N ALA A 101 -3.80 -20.87 -11.97
CA ALA A 101 -2.81 -21.70 -12.61
C ALA A 101 -2.88 -21.72 -14.17
N GLU A 102 -3.99 -21.24 -14.75
CA GLU A 102 -4.16 -21.15 -16.21
C GLU A 102 -3.73 -19.80 -16.81
N PHE A 103 -3.26 -18.86 -15.98
CA PHE A 103 -2.73 -17.57 -16.46
C PHE A 103 -1.27 -17.70 -16.93
N ASP A 104 -0.82 -16.77 -17.77
CA ASP A 104 0.58 -16.70 -18.19
C ASP A 104 1.49 -16.21 -17.07
N ALA A 105 0.98 -15.27 -16.26
CA ALA A 105 1.66 -14.78 -15.08
C ALA A 105 0.66 -14.41 -13.99
N VAL A 106 1.09 -14.57 -12.73
CA VAL A 106 0.36 -14.22 -11.53
C VAL A 106 1.19 -13.22 -10.74
N GLY A 107 0.69 -12.00 -10.58
CA GLY A 107 1.31 -10.95 -9.78
C GLY A 107 0.71 -10.91 -8.38
N ILE A 108 1.52 -11.05 -7.33
CA ILE A 108 1.04 -10.99 -5.94
C ILE A 108 1.56 -9.72 -5.29
N THR A 109 0.65 -8.90 -4.79
CA THR A 109 0.99 -7.71 -4.02
C THR A 109 1.55 -8.10 -2.66
N LEU A 110 2.68 -7.50 -2.27
CA LEU A 110 3.32 -7.68 -0.97
C LEU A 110 3.16 -6.39 -0.14
N PRO A 111 1.96 -6.15 0.45
CA PRO A 111 1.63 -4.85 1.07
C PRO A 111 2.34 -4.63 2.41
N HIS A 112 2.52 -5.66 3.19
CA HIS A 112 3.18 -5.68 4.50
C HIS A 112 3.58 -7.10 4.88
N GLU A 113 4.48 -7.25 5.86
CA GLU A 113 5.06 -8.55 6.24
C GLU A 113 4.03 -9.53 6.83
N LEU A 114 2.95 -9.04 7.43
CA LEU A 114 1.88 -9.91 7.96
C LEU A 114 1.12 -10.66 6.86
N ALA A 115 1.24 -10.24 5.60
CA ALA A 115 0.61 -10.94 4.48
C ALA A 115 1.41 -12.17 4.01
N ALA A 116 2.58 -12.47 4.59
CA ALA A 116 3.46 -13.53 4.13
C ALA A 116 2.77 -14.91 4.09
N THR A 117 2.05 -15.26 5.16
CA THR A 117 1.31 -16.54 5.21
C THR A 117 0.14 -16.58 4.23
N ASN A 118 -0.50 -15.44 3.97
CA ASN A 118 -1.57 -15.33 2.99
C ASN A 118 -1.06 -15.51 1.55
N VAL A 119 0.20 -15.13 1.28
CA VAL A 119 0.84 -15.42 -0.01
C VAL A 119 0.96 -16.91 -0.24
N LEU A 120 1.41 -17.67 0.78
CA LEU A 120 1.51 -19.13 0.69
C LEU A 120 0.12 -19.77 0.54
N GLU A 121 -0.86 -19.32 1.32
CA GLU A 121 -2.25 -19.77 1.21
C GLU A 121 -2.83 -19.50 -0.19
N THR A 122 -2.48 -18.37 -0.80
CA THR A 122 -2.88 -18.02 -2.17
C THR A 122 -2.33 -19.00 -3.19
N LEU A 123 -1.04 -19.32 -3.12
CA LEU A 123 -0.39 -20.26 -4.04
C LEU A 123 -0.95 -21.68 -3.86
N ASP A 124 -1.09 -22.14 -2.61
CA ASP A 124 -1.62 -23.46 -2.29
C ASP A 124 -3.06 -23.62 -2.80
N LEU A 125 -3.93 -22.66 -2.51
CA LEU A 125 -5.33 -22.69 -2.96
C LEU A 125 -5.44 -22.57 -4.49
N ALA A 126 -4.49 -21.91 -5.15
CA ALA A 126 -4.44 -21.81 -6.61
C ALA A 126 -3.93 -23.10 -7.29
N GLY A 127 -3.37 -24.03 -6.50
CA GLY A 127 -2.73 -25.22 -7.04
C GLY A 127 -1.42 -24.92 -7.79
N ILE A 128 -0.77 -23.79 -7.48
CA ILE A 128 0.55 -23.41 -8.02
C ILE A 128 1.62 -23.90 -7.05
N PRO A 129 2.68 -24.61 -7.54
CA PRO A 129 3.75 -25.07 -6.66
C PRO A 129 4.30 -23.93 -5.79
N LEU A 130 4.44 -24.18 -4.47
CA LEU A 130 4.87 -23.14 -3.53
C LEU A 130 6.27 -22.66 -3.87
N HIS A 131 7.22 -23.57 -4.03
CA HIS A 131 8.59 -23.22 -4.37
C HIS A 131 8.75 -22.92 -5.85
N ALA A 132 9.49 -21.86 -6.16
CA ALA A 132 9.73 -21.43 -7.53
C ALA A 132 10.51 -22.46 -8.36
N ASP A 133 11.40 -23.22 -7.72
CA ASP A 133 12.20 -24.27 -8.35
C ASP A 133 11.42 -25.58 -8.64
N GLU A 134 10.22 -25.72 -8.08
CA GLU A 134 9.31 -26.84 -8.38
C GLU A 134 8.43 -26.56 -9.60
N ARG A 135 8.37 -25.31 -10.10
CA ARG A 135 7.53 -24.92 -11.23
C ARG A 135 8.09 -25.35 -12.56
N VAL A 136 7.21 -25.86 -13.41
CA VAL A 136 7.53 -26.31 -14.76
C VAL A 136 7.09 -25.29 -15.82
N GLU A 137 7.38 -25.57 -17.10
CA GLU A 137 7.11 -24.67 -18.23
C GLU A 137 5.62 -24.26 -18.37
N SER A 138 4.71 -25.15 -17.98
CA SER A 138 3.26 -24.90 -18.05
C SER A 138 2.74 -24.03 -16.91
N ASP A 139 3.49 -23.87 -15.82
CA ASP A 139 3.04 -23.10 -14.69
C ASP A 139 3.16 -21.59 -14.98
N PRO A 140 2.30 -20.75 -14.38
CA PRO A 140 2.42 -19.32 -14.51
C PRO A 140 3.74 -18.81 -13.91
N LEU A 141 4.23 -17.67 -14.41
CA LEU A 141 5.26 -16.93 -13.69
C LEU A 141 4.64 -16.24 -12.48
N VAL A 142 5.19 -16.48 -11.30
CA VAL A 142 4.75 -15.80 -10.07
C VAL A 142 5.66 -14.62 -9.79
N VAL A 143 5.11 -13.41 -9.86
CA VAL A 143 5.86 -12.17 -9.69
C VAL A 143 5.38 -11.40 -8.47
N GLY A 144 6.32 -10.88 -7.67
CA GLY A 144 6.04 -10.10 -6.48
C GLY A 144 6.23 -8.60 -6.71
N GLY A 145 5.44 -7.77 -6.03
CA GLY A 145 5.59 -6.32 -6.06
C GLY A 145 5.04 -5.66 -4.80
N GLY A 146 5.28 -4.37 -4.64
CA GLY A 146 4.80 -3.61 -3.50
C GLY A 146 5.86 -3.35 -2.42
N PRO A 147 5.48 -2.80 -1.25
CA PRO A 147 6.44 -2.36 -0.23
C PRO A 147 7.42 -3.42 0.27
N CYS A 148 6.97 -4.67 0.44
CA CYS A 148 7.85 -5.72 0.92
C CYS A 148 8.80 -6.26 -0.16
N ALA A 149 8.56 -5.99 -1.45
CA ALA A 149 9.49 -6.34 -2.53
C ALA A 149 10.84 -5.61 -2.42
N TYR A 150 10.93 -4.53 -1.65
CA TYR A 150 12.20 -3.87 -1.31
C TYR A 150 13.10 -4.68 -0.34
N ASN A 151 12.57 -5.75 0.24
CA ASN A 151 13.30 -6.77 0.96
C ASN A 151 12.82 -8.15 0.48
N PRO A 152 13.20 -8.57 -0.74
CA PRO A 152 12.61 -9.72 -1.41
C PRO A 152 13.08 -11.06 -0.85
N GLU A 153 14.26 -11.14 -0.23
CA GLU A 153 14.89 -12.40 0.17
C GLU A 153 14.04 -13.31 1.05
N PRO A 154 13.24 -12.81 2.03
CA PRO A 154 12.33 -13.66 2.80
C PRO A 154 11.26 -14.37 1.94
N TYR A 155 10.97 -13.82 0.77
CA TYR A 155 9.98 -14.35 -0.17
C TYR A 155 10.61 -15.04 -1.39
N ALA A 156 11.92 -14.91 -1.57
CA ALA A 156 12.66 -15.40 -2.75
C ALA A 156 12.36 -16.87 -3.11
N PRO A 157 12.22 -17.81 -2.16
CA PRO A 157 11.91 -19.21 -2.51
C PRO A 157 10.55 -19.40 -3.19
N PHE A 158 9.62 -18.46 -3.05
CA PHE A 158 8.22 -18.59 -3.49
C PHE A 158 7.91 -17.79 -4.76
N PHE A 159 8.84 -16.96 -5.24
CA PHE A 159 8.62 -16.07 -6.38
C PHE A 159 9.65 -16.30 -7.48
N ASP A 160 9.22 -16.25 -8.73
CA ASP A 160 10.11 -16.31 -9.88
C ASP A 160 10.85 -14.98 -10.10
N ALA A 161 10.17 -13.86 -9.86
CA ALA A 161 10.73 -12.53 -10.00
C ALA A 161 10.03 -11.51 -9.12
N PHE A 162 10.68 -10.36 -8.87
CA PHE A 162 10.11 -9.19 -8.20
C PHE A 162 10.25 -7.94 -9.06
N SER A 163 9.18 -7.16 -9.13
CA SER A 163 9.21 -5.81 -9.66
C SER A 163 9.42 -4.83 -8.50
N ILE A 164 10.59 -4.19 -8.44
CA ILE A 164 11.00 -3.30 -7.35
C ILE A 164 10.81 -1.86 -7.76
N GLY A 165 9.96 -1.13 -7.05
CA GLY A 165 9.65 0.27 -7.33
C GLY A 165 8.22 0.49 -7.79
N GLU A 166 8.04 1.44 -8.68
CA GLU A 166 6.74 1.82 -9.24
C GLU A 166 6.42 0.98 -10.46
N GLY A 167 5.24 0.41 -10.47
CA GLY A 167 4.87 -0.64 -11.43
C GLY A 167 4.20 -0.13 -12.70
N GLU A 168 3.84 1.16 -12.79
CA GLU A 168 3.03 1.70 -13.88
C GLU A 168 3.64 1.47 -15.27
N GLU A 169 4.97 1.55 -15.38
CA GLU A 169 5.71 1.28 -16.61
C GLU A 169 6.48 -0.05 -16.54
N ALA A 170 7.04 -0.37 -15.37
CA ALA A 170 7.88 -1.54 -15.19
C ALA A 170 7.10 -2.86 -15.36
N LEU A 171 5.86 -2.93 -14.84
CA LEU A 171 5.07 -4.14 -14.92
C LEU A 171 4.65 -4.46 -16.37
N PRO A 172 3.98 -3.57 -17.13
CA PRO A 172 3.61 -3.87 -18.51
C PRO A 172 4.84 -4.14 -19.39
N ARG A 173 5.98 -3.46 -19.17
CA ARG A 173 7.22 -3.72 -19.91
C ARG A 173 7.76 -5.14 -19.64
N GLY A 174 7.88 -5.55 -18.38
CA GLY A 174 8.32 -6.90 -18.04
C GLY A 174 7.37 -7.98 -18.55
N LEU A 175 6.05 -7.77 -18.44
CA LEU A 175 5.05 -8.70 -18.99
C LEU A 175 5.12 -8.78 -20.52
N ALA A 176 5.48 -7.69 -21.22
CA ALA A 176 5.68 -7.73 -22.67
C ALA A 176 6.88 -8.61 -23.07
N VAL A 177 7.95 -8.61 -22.27
CA VAL A 177 9.08 -9.54 -22.47
C VAL A 177 8.62 -10.99 -22.30
N VAL A 178 7.88 -11.27 -21.23
CA VAL A 178 7.33 -12.62 -20.97
C VAL A 178 6.44 -13.06 -22.12
N ARG A 179 5.48 -12.23 -22.54
CA ARG A 179 4.56 -12.51 -23.65
C ARG A 179 5.31 -12.87 -24.93
N ARG A 180 6.27 -12.03 -25.32
CA ARG A 180 7.05 -12.23 -26.54
C ARG A 180 7.81 -13.55 -26.51
N LEU A 181 8.54 -13.81 -25.43
CA LEU A 181 9.38 -15.02 -25.32
C LEU A 181 8.55 -16.30 -25.19
N ARG A 182 7.39 -16.28 -24.50
CA ARG A 182 6.46 -17.40 -24.49
C ARG A 182 5.92 -17.71 -25.90
N ALA A 183 5.56 -16.67 -26.66
CA ALA A 183 5.10 -16.83 -28.05
C ALA A 183 6.19 -17.39 -28.97
N GLU A 184 7.46 -17.14 -28.68
CA GLU A 184 8.64 -17.69 -29.36
C GLU A 184 8.97 -19.13 -28.89
N GLY A 185 8.32 -19.64 -27.84
CA GLY A 185 8.57 -20.97 -27.26
C GLY A 185 9.86 -21.04 -26.45
N ALA A 186 10.32 -19.91 -25.89
CA ALA A 186 11.52 -19.87 -25.06
C ALA A 186 11.31 -20.64 -23.74
N ALA A 187 12.37 -21.24 -23.23
CA ALA A 187 12.35 -21.92 -21.94
C ALA A 187 12.15 -20.92 -20.78
N ARG A 188 11.54 -21.38 -19.67
CA ARG A 188 11.31 -20.58 -18.47
C ARG A 188 12.58 -19.87 -17.98
N ALA A 189 13.72 -20.57 -18.01
CA ALA A 189 15.00 -20.00 -17.60
C ALA A 189 15.44 -18.82 -18.49
N ASP A 190 15.21 -18.89 -19.80
CA ASP A 190 15.53 -17.82 -20.75
C ASP A 190 14.62 -16.59 -20.52
N ILE A 191 13.33 -16.83 -20.21
CA ILE A 191 12.39 -15.76 -19.86
C ILE A 191 12.83 -15.06 -18.59
N LEU A 192 13.20 -15.81 -17.55
CA LEU A 192 13.67 -15.25 -16.28
C LEU A 192 14.97 -14.47 -16.45
N ARG A 193 15.89 -14.99 -17.28
CA ARG A 193 17.15 -14.31 -17.58
C ARG A 193 16.89 -12.97 -18.30
N ALA A 194 15.96 -12.94 -19.26
CA ALA A 194 15.59 -11.72 -19.97
C ALA A 194 14.87 -10.71 -19.06
N LEU A 195 14.06 -11.17 -18.11
CA LEU A 195 13.46 -10.29 -17.10
C LEU A 195 14.51 -9.61 -16.21
N ALA A 196 15.59 -10.30 -15.86
CA ALA A 196 16.66 -9.74 -15.04
C ALA A 196 17.43 -8.60 -15.73
N ASP A 197 17.32 -8.46 -17.06
CA ASP A 197 17.89 -7.36 -17.82
C ASP A 197 16.96 -6.11 -17.82
N GLU A 198 15.69 -6.27 -17.42
CA GLU A 198 14.75 -5.16 -17.36
C GLU A 198 14.97 -4.32 -16.09
N PRO A 199 14.99 -2.98 -16.20
CA PRO A 199 15.16 -2.11 -15.04
C PRO A 199 14.08 -2.36 -13.98
N GLY A 200 14.51 -2.51 -12.72
CA GLY A 200 13.63 -2.72 -11.57
C GLY A 200 13.18 -4.17 -11.36
N TRP A 201 13.65 -5.11 -12.17
CA TRP A 201 13.34 -6.52 -11.97
C TRP A 201 14.46 -7.26 -11.24
N TYR A 202 14.09 -8.03 -10.24
CA TYR A 202 14.97 -8.93 -9.49
C TYR A 202 14.49 -10.36 -9.64
N VAL A 203 15.38 -11.25 -10.10
CA VAL A 203 15.11 -12.68 -10.31
C VAL A 203 15.96 -13.50 -9.34
N PRO A 204 15.41 -13.98 -8.21
CA PRO A 204 16.19 -14.60 -7.14
C PRO A 204 17.03 -15.80 -7.58
N SER A 205 16.53 -16.62 -8.52
CA SER A 205 17.23 -17.81 -9.02
C SER A 205 18.56 -17.50 -9.71
N LEU A 206 18.79 -16.26 -10.12
CA LEU A 206 20.03 -15.80 -10.75
C LEU A 206 21.05 -15.23 -9.75
N TYR A 207 20.71 -15.25 -8.46
CA TYR A 207 21.57 -14.75 -7.39
C TYR A 207 21.76 -15.80 -6.31
N ARG A 208 22.85 -15.67 -5.57
CA ARG A 208 23.15 -16.50 -4.40
C ARG A 208 23.20 -15.63 -3.16
N TRP A 209 22.45 -16.02 -2.15
CA TRP A 209 22.58 -15.44 -0.83
C TRP A 209 23.86 -15.96 -0.15
N ARG A 210 24.66 -15.06 0.39
CA ARG A 210 25.86 -15.34 1.18
C ARG A 210 25.60 -14.93 2.62
N ALA A 211 25.69 -15.93 3.51
CA ALA A 211 25.67 -15.66 4.95
C ALA A 211 26.96 -14.97 5.40
N GLU A 212 26.89 -14.25 6.51
CA GLU A 212 28.04 -13.76 7.22
C GLU A 212 29.00 -14.91 7.52
N ASP A 213 30.26 -14.79 7.10
CA ASP A 213 31.31 -15.61 7.64
C ASP A 213 31.75 -14.94 8.94
N GLU A 214 31.76 -15.68 10.08
CA GLU A 214 32.09 -15.16 11.42
C GLU A 214 33.48 -14.46 11.47
N ALA A 215 34.29 -14.60 10.42
CA ALA A 215 35.61 -13.99 10.27
C ALA A 215 35.61 -12.66 9.51
N GLN A 216 34.48 -12.22 8.92
CA GLN A 216 34.40 -10.95 8.17
C GLN A 216 33.34 -10.03 8.76
N GLU A 217 33.73 -8.76 9.00
CA GLU A 217 32.83 -7.69 9.47
C GLU A 217 31.75 -7.25 8.45
N ALA A 218 31.65 -7.92 7.30
CA ALA A 218 30.69 -7.64 6.24
C ALA A 218 29.48 -8.56 6.36
N GLY A 219 28.31 -7.99 6.64
CA GLY A 219 27.06 -8.71 6.76
C GLY A 219 26.66 -9.59 5.56
N SER A 220 25.50 -10.21 5.61
CA SER A 220 24.97 -11.02 4.52
C SER A 220 24.70 -10.17 3.26
N TRP A 221 25.00 -10.71 2.07
CA TRP A 221 24.73 -10.06 0.78
C TRP A 221 24.25 -11.05 -0.27
N ILE A 222 23.70 -10.54 -1.36
CA ILE A 222 23.41 -11.32 -2.56
C ILE A 222 24.54 -11.18 -3.58
N GLU A 223 24.87 -12.25 -4.27
CA GLU A 223 25.91 -12.34 -5.29
C GLU A 223 25.31 -12.87 -6.58
N PRO A 224 25.49 -12.19 -7.74
CA PRO A 224 25.03 -12.71 -9.02
C PRO A 224 25.76 -14.00 -9.37
N LEU A 225 25.03 -14.95 -9.95
CA LEU A 225 25.59 -16.24 -10.38
C LEU A 225 26.25 -16.19 -11.75
N GLU A 226 25.94 -15.17 -12.54
CA GLU A 226 26.43 -14.99 -13.90
C GLU A 226 27.03 -13.60 -14.10
N GLU A 227 28.01 -13.52 -15.00
CA GLU A 227 28.57 -12.25 -15.44
C GLU A 227 27.52 -11.45 -16.23
N GLY A 228 27.47 -10.14 -16.02
CA GLY A 228 26.52 -9.25 -16.68
C GLY A 228 25.22 -9.01 -15.90
N LEU A 229 24.95 -9.76 -14.82
CA LEU A 229 23.85 -9.43 -13.92
C LEU A 229 24.16 -8.22 -13.04
N PRO A 230 23.18 -7.35 -12.74
CA PRO A 230 23.41 -6.17 -11.93
C PRO A 230 23.74 -6.52 -10.48
N LEU A 231 24.80 -5.90 -9.91
CA LEU A 231 25.15 -6.02 -8.48
C LEU A 231 24.14 -5.32 -7.56
N ARG A 232 23.36 -4.41 -8.10
CA ARG A 232 22.31 -3.67 -7.40
C ARG A 232 21.11 -3.53 -8.32
N ILE A 233 19.94 -3.83 -7.79
CA ILE A 233 18.70 -3.59 -8.50
C ILE A 233 18.25 -2.16 -8.20
N GLU A 234 18.23 -1.31 -9.21
CA GLU A 234 17.67 0.03 -9.10
C GLU A 234 16.16 -0.03 -9.18
N LYS A 235 15.48 0.65 -8.25
CA LYS A 235 14.01 0.69 -8.28
C LYS A 235 13.50 1.40 -9.51
N SER A 236 12.42 0.93 -10.08
CA SER A 236 11.69 1.63 -11.13
C SER A 236 11.03 2.90 -10.60
N LEU A 237 11.05 3.95 -11.41
CA LEU A 237 10.33 5.20 -11.17
C LEU A 237 9.36 5.44 -12.33
N PHE A 238 8.15 5.85 -12.01
CA PHE A 238 7.18 6.33 -12.99
C PHE A 238 7.38 7.84 -13.21
N GLU A 239 8.07 8.22 -14.28
CA GLU A 239 8.37 9.62 -14.56
C GLU A 239 7.11 10.42 -14.92
N GLY A 240 6.12 9.79 -15.55
CA GLY A 240 4.85 10.39 -15.94
C GLY A 240 3.87 10.68 -14.79
N PHE A 241 4.27 10.56 -13.52
CA PHE A 241 3.36 10.73 -12.38
C PHE A 241 2.63 12.09 -12.36
N ALA A 242 3.34 13.18 -12.65
CA ALA A 242 2.77 14.53 -12.58
C ALA A 242 1.69 14.80 -13.65
N GLU A 243 1.84 14.17 -14.81
CA GLU A 243 0.99 14.35 -15.99
C GLU A 243 -0.13 13.31 -16.07
N SER A 244 0.06 12.13 -15.48
CA SER A 244 -0.95 11.06 -15.48
C SER A 244 -2.20 11.46 -14.67
N PRO A 245 -3.38 10.91 -14.97
CA PRO A 245 -4.57 11.17 -14.16
C PRO A 245 -4.33 10.81 -12.69
N GLY A 246 -4.86 11.62 -11.78
CA GLY A 246 -4.78 11.35 -10.34
C GLY A 246 -5.75 10.25 -9.88
N TRP A 247 -6.63 9.84 -10.75
CA TRP A 247 -7.56 8.73 -10.58
C TRP A 247 -7.48 7.81 -11.79
N GLU A 248 -7.68 6.54 -11.59
CA GLU A 248 -7.81 5.55 -12.64
C GLU A 248 -9.28 5.20 -12.80
N PRO A 249 -9.75 4.75 -14.00
CA PRO A 249 -11.09 4.23 -14.14
C PRO A 249 -11.40 3.27 -13.00
N CYS A 250 -12.28 3.69 -12.11
CA CYS A 250 -12.52 2.93 -10.89
C CYS A 250 -13.51 1.81 -11.15
N ILE A 251 -13.14 0.60 -10.74
CA ILE A 251 -14.11 -0.46 -10.55
C ILE A 251 -14.92 -0.10 -9.30
N VAL A 252 -16.24 0.04 -9.47
CA VAL A 252 -17.16 0.31 -8.36
C VAL A 252 -17.64 -1.02 -7.80
N PRO A 253 -17.27 -1.34 -6.54
CA PRO A 253 -17.56 -2.65 -5.95
C PRO A 253 -19.08 -2.86 -5.70
N PHE A 254 -19.52 -4.12 -5.77
CA PHE A 254 -20.89 -4.50 -5.42
C PHE A 254 -21.16 -4.54 -3.92
N THR A 255 -20.12 -4.49 -3.11
CA THR A 255 -20.22 -4.49 -1.64
C THR A 255 -19.33 -3.43 -1.05
N GLU A 256 -19.69 -2.95 0.15
CA GLU A 256 -18.89 -1.96 0.89
C GLU A 256 -17.46 -2.47 1.13
N VAL A 257 -16.48 -1.65 0.81
CA VAL A 257 -15.06 -1.89 1.01
C VAL A 257 -14.48 -0.98 2.11
N VAL A 258 -13.28 -1.30 2.58
CA VAL A 258 -12.67 -0.57 3.72
C VAL A 258 -12.52 0.94 3.45
N HIS A 259 -12.28 1.32 2.20
CA HIS A 259 -12.17 2.71 1.76
C HIS A 259 -13.13 2.97 0.59
N ASP A 260 -14.43 2.95 0.90
CA ASP A 260 -15.50 3.12 -0.08
C ASP A 260 -15.67 4.58 -0.49
N ARG A 261 -14.70 5.05 -1.27
CA ARG A 261 -14.56 6.45 -1.71
C ARG A 261 -13.61 6.59 -2.88
N LEU A 262 -13.71 7.71 -3.58
CA LEU A 262 -12.73 8.07 -4.60
C LEU A 262 -11.39 8.45 -3.94
N ASN A 263 -10.31 7.76 -4.30
CA ASN A 263 -8.96 8.12 -3.88
C ASN A 263 -8.23 8.79 -5.04
N VAL A 264 -7.70 9.98 -4.79
CA VAL A 264 -6.87 10.75 -5.74
C VAL A 264 -5.51 10.98 -5.12
N GLU A 265 -4.45 10.39 -5.70
CA GLU A 265 -3.09 10.59 -5.24
C GLU A 265 -2.59 11.94 -5.74
N ILE A 266 -2.31 12.88 -4.83
CA ILE A 266 -1.93 14.25 -5.15
C ILE A 266 -0.42 14.48 -5.13
N LEU A 267 0.30 13.66 -4.35
CA LEU A 267 1.73 13.76 -4.15
C LEU A 267 2.29 12.38 -3.82
N ARG A 268 3.39 12.02 -4.48
CA ARG A 268 4.12 10.78 -4.22
C ARG A 268 5.51 11.09 -3.65
N GLY A 269 5.93 10.30 -2.66
CA GLY A 269 7.18 10.51 -1.93
C GLY A 269 7.03 11.44 -0.73
N CYS A 270 8.11 11.58 0.04
CA CYS A 270 8.18 12.45 1.22
C CYS A 270 9.61 12.96 1.42
N ALA A 271 9.78 14.28 1.60
CA ALA A 271 11.08 14.92 1.78
C ALA A 271 11.56 14.94 3.25
N ARG A 272 10.72 14.50 4.21
CA ARG A 272 10.94 14.75 5.65
C ARG A 272 12.08 13.97 6.30
N GLY A 273 12.39 12.78 5.82
CA GLY A 273 13.56 12.01 6.25
C GLY A 273 13.49 11.42 7.66
N CYS A 274 12.29 11.10 8.15
CA CYS A 274 12.13 10.34 9.41
C CYS A 274 12.89 9.02 9.32
N ARG A 275 13.79 8.74 10.29
CA ARG A 275 14.74 7.62 10.22
C ARG A 275 14.11 6.24 10.30
N PHE A 276 12.88 6.14 10.79
CA PHE A 276 12.12 4.90 10.89
C PHE A 276 11.21 4.62 9.68
N CYS A 277 10.96 5.64 8.83
CA CYS A 277 9.90 5.58 7.84
C CYS A 277 10.38 4.97 6.52
N GLN A 278 9.97 3.72 6.25
CA GLN A 278 10.28 3.02 5.01
C GLN A 278 9.67 3.73 3.79
N ALA A 279 8.39 4.12 3.86
CA ALA A 279 7.73 4.83 2.77
C ALA A 279 8.44 6.14 2.40
N GLY A 280 8.92 6.89 3.40
CA GLY A 280 9.69 8.12 3.18
C GLY A 280 11.04 7.90 2.48
N MET A 281 11.55 6.66 2.44
CA MET A 281 12.78 6.29 1.72
C MET A 281 12.46 5.72 0.34
N MET A 282 11.51 4.78 0.27
CA MET A 282 11.21 4.03 -0.95
C MET A 282 10.59 4.89 -2.05
N TYR A 283 9.69 5.82 -1.68
CA TYR A 283 8.93 6.61 -2.67
C TYR A 283 9.59 7.94 -3.08
N ARG A 284 10.86 8.14 -2.80
CA ARG A 284 11.64 9.27 -3.33
C ARG A 284 11.91 9.11 -4.82
N PRO A 285 12.00 10.22 -5.59
CA PRO A 285 11.86 11.63 -5.22
C PRO A 285 10.41 12.05 -4.97
N VAL A 286 10.23 13.24 -4.37
CA VAL A 286 8.90 13.86 -4.24
C VAL A 286 8.44 14.37 -5.60
N ARG A 287 7.21 14.03 -5.97
CA ARG A 287 6.55 14.48 -7.22
C ARG A 287 5.12 14.89 -6.90
N GLU A 288 4.69 16.02 -7.43
CA GLU A 288 3.37 16.60 -7.20
C GLU A 288 2.57 16.61 -8.50
N ARG A 289 1.27 16.37 -8.40
CA ARG A 289 0.32 16.69 -9.47
C ARG A 289 -0.07 18.16 -9.39
N SER A 290 -0.28 18.79 -10.53
CA SER A 290 -0.75 20.19 -10.54
C SER A 290 -2.17 20.30 -9.94
N ALA A 291 -2.51 21.49 -9.44
CA ALA A 291 -3.85 21.73 -8.94
C ALA A 291 -4.93 21.50 -10.01
N ASP A 292 -4.63 21.78 -11.29
CA ASP A 292 -5.54 21.52 -12.40
C ASP A 292 -5.80 20.01 -12.56
N ASN A 293 -4.75 19.21 -12.61
CA ASN A 293 -4.85 17.74 -12.71
C ASN A 293 -5.66 17.16 -11.55
N VAL A 294 -5.37 17.57 -10.30
CA VAL A 294 -6.07 17.06 -9.12
C VAL A 294 -7.56 17.41 -9.15
N VAL A 295 -7.90 18.68 -9.45
CA VAL A 295 -9.30 19.13 -9.50
C VAL A 295 -10.08 18.42 -10.60
N GLU A 296 -9.49 18.29 -11.79
CA GLU A 296 -10.08 17.56 -12.90
C GLU A 296 -10.31 16.09 -12.54
N SER A 297 -9.30 15.43 -11.97
CA SER A 297 -9.39 14.03 -11.51
C SER A 297 -10.51 13.82 -10.50
N VAL A 298 -10.67 14.75 -9.54
CA VAL A 298 -11.76 14.68 -8.57
C VAL A 298 -13.13 14.84 -9.23
N VAL A 299 -13.29 15.84 -10.09
CA VAL A 299 -14.59 16.13 -10.73
C VAL A 299 -15.00 14.99 -11.64
N GLN A 300 -14.08 14.50 -12.46
CA GLN A 300 -14.32 13.40 -13.39
C GLN A 300 -14.56 12.08 -12.63
N GLY A 301 -13.70 11.74 -11.68
CA GLY A 301 -13.84 10.52 -10.91
C GLY A 301 -15.15 10.44 -10.11
N LEU A 302 -15.61 11.55 -9.49
CA LEU A 302 -16.90 11.60 -8.82
C LEU A 302 -18.08 11.46 -9.81
N ALA A 303 -17.96 12.04 -11.00
CA ALA A 303 -19.03 11.93 -12.01
C ALA A 303 -19.17 10.52 -12.54
N GLU A 304 -18.06 9.78 -12.70
CA GLU A 304 -18.06 8.42 -13.24
C GLU A 304 -18.41 7.37 -12.17
N THR A 305 -17.98 7.55 -10.94
CA THR A 305 -18.17 6.53 -9.88
C THR A 305 -19.41 6.75 -9.03
N GLY A 306 -19.92 7.99 -8.96
CA GLY A 306 -21.04 8.33 -8.09
C GLY A 306 -20.70 8.36 -6.58
N TYR A 307 -19.41 8.29 -6.19
CA TYR A 307 -19.02 8.41 -4.78
C TYR A 307 -19.41 9.76 -4.20
N ASP A 308 -19.75 9.78 -2.91
CA ASP A 308 -20.04 11.00 -2.13
C ASP A 308 -18.86 11.42 -1.22
N GLU A 309 -17.74 10.69 -1.31
CA GLU A 309 -16.50 11.02 -0.59
C GLU A 309 -15.29 10.93 -1.51
N VAL A 310 -14.38 11.89 -1.38
CA VAL A 310 -13.05 11.87 -2.02
C VAL A 310 -11.96 11.98 -0.98
N SER A 311 -10.90 11.20 -1.13
CA SER A 311 -9.70 11.27 -0.31
C SER A 311 -8.52 11.73 -1.16
N LEU A 312 -7.86 12.82 -0.73
CA LEU A 312 -6.63 13.31 -1.34
C LEU A 312 -5.45 12.60 -0.69
N THR A 313 -4.95 11.55 -1.35
CA THR A 313 -3.96 10.65 -0.77
C THR A 313 -2.54 11.08 -1.03
N SER A 314 -1.68 10.95 -0.03
CA SER A 314 -0.23 11.12 -0.11
C SER A 314 0.43 10.68 1.19
N LEU A 315 1.77 10.69 1.25
CA LEU A 315 2.52 10.51 2.50
C LEU A 315 2.54 11.79 3.38
N SER A 316 2.26 12.95 2.79
CA SER A 316 2.25 14.25 3.49
C SER A 316 1.46 15.29 2.69
N SER A 317 0.13 15.24 2.76
CA SER A 317 -0.75 16.06 1.90
C SER A 317 -0.59 17.56 2.15
N THR A 318 -0.29 17.97 3.36
CA THR A 318 -0.06 19.38 3.72
C THR A 318 1.29 19.92 3.23
N ASP A 319 2.19 19.07 2.74
CA ASP A 319 3.45 19.49 2.10
C ASP A 319 3.30 19.78 0.60
N HIS A 320 2.15 19.51 0.01
CA HIS A 320 1.90 19.81 -1.40
C HIS A 320 1.87 21.32 -1.62
N SER A 321 2.67 21.80 -2.58
CA SER A 321 2.89 23.25 -2.81
C SER A 321 1.62 24.04 -3.11
N GLN A 322 0.58 23.41 -3.67
CA GLN A 322 -0.67 24.02 -4.08
C GLN A 322 -1.89 23.54 -3.27
N ILE A 323 -1.70 22.92 -2.10
CA ILE A 323 -2.80 22.29 -1.35
C ILE A 323 -3.97 23.22 -1.05
N ALA A 324 -3.72 24.48 -0.68
CA ALA A 324 -4.77 25.48 -0.43
C ALA A 324 -5.60 25.79 -1.68
N SER A 325 -4.95 25.92 -2.85
CA SER A 325 -5.62 26.12 -4.13
C SER A 325 -6.48 24.89 -4.50
N ILE A 326 -5.92 23.69 -4.35
CA ILE A 326 -6.62 22.43 -4.60
C ILE A 326 -7.90 22.37 -3.77
N LEU A 327 -7.80 22.51 -2.45
CA LEU A 327 -8.96 22.44 -1.55
C LEU A 327 -10.02 23.50 -1.84
N THR A 328 -9.60 24.74 -2.09
CA THR A 328 -10.52 25.83 -2.43
C THR A 328 -11.30 25.53 -3.71
N ARG A 329 -10.62 25.02 -4.74
CA ARG A 329 -11.22 24.72 -6.04
C ARG A 329 -12.12 23.48 -5.99
N ILE A 330 -11.73 22.44 -5.27
CA ILE A 330 -12.56 21.23 -5.09
C ILE A 330 -13.81 21.60 -4.28
N ASN A 331 -13.69 22.35 -3.17
CA ASN A 331 -14.84 22.81 -2.40
C ASN A 331 -15.84 23.57 -3.29
N ARG A 332 -15.34 24.47 -4.16
CA ARG A 332 -16.19 25.19 -5.11
C ARG A 332 -16.87 24.28 -6.15
N ALA A 333 -16.13 23.30 -6.69
CA ALA A 333 -16.64 22.37 -7.70
C ALA A 333 -17.68 21.40 -7.12
N CYS A 334 -17.58 21.08 -5.82
CA CYS A 334 -18.46 20.17 -5.09
C CYS A 334 -19.53 20.88 -4.26
N ASP A 335 -19.60 22.22 -4.31
CA ASP A 335 -20.59 22.99 -3.54
C ASP A 335 -22.03 22.55 -3.89
N GLY A 336 -22.83 22.32 -2.86
CA GLY A 336 -24.22 21.85 -2.98
C GLY A 336 -24.38 20.39 -3.43
N LYS A 337 -23.29 19.64 -3.71
CA LYS A 337 -23.35 18.25 -4.19
C LYS A 337 -23.31 17.19 -3.07
N GLY A 338 -23.14 17.60 -1.82
CA GLY A 338 -23.06 16.67 -0.68
C GLY A 338 -21.76 15.86 -0.59
N VAL A 339 -20.75 16.18 -1.41
CA VAL A 339 -19.47 15.47 -1.44
C VAL A 339 -18.62 15.84 -0.23
N ARG A 340 -18.02 14.84 0.40
CA ARG A 340 -17.07 14.99 1.51
C ARG A 340 -15.64 14.89 0.98
N ILE A 341 -14.77 15.80 1.44
CA ILE A 341 -13.34 15.78 1.08
C ILE A 341 -12.53 15.37 2.31
N SER A 342 -11.67 14.40 2.17
CA SER A 342 -10.76 13.90 3.21
C SER A 342 -9.32 14.17 2.83
N VAL A 343 -8.53 14.66 3.79
CA VAL A 343 -7.08 14.86 3.67
C VAL A 343 -6.43 14.09 4.81
N PRO A 344 -6.15 12.80 4.64
CA PRO A 344 -5.78 11.91 5.75
C PRO A 344 -4.38 12.15 6.30
N SER A 345 -3.41 12.56 5.48
CA SER A 345 -2.00 12.67 5.85
C SER A 345 -1.62 14.11 6.19
N GLN A 346 -2.04 14.58 7.37
CA GLN A 346 -1.76 15.94 7.85
C GLN A 346 -0.57 15.93 8.81
N ARG A 347 0.29 16.92 8.66
CA ARG A 347 1.42 17.13 9.57
C ARG A 347 1.10 18.22 10.60
N LEU A 348 1.74 18.09 11.78
CA LEU A 348 1.58 19.03 12.88
C LEU A 348 2.10 20.43 12.52
N ASP A 349 3.27 20.51 11.89
CA ASP A 349 3.97 21.75 11.54
C ASP A 349 3.33 22.53 10.38
N SER A 350 2.42 21.91 9.63
CA SER A 350 1.73 22.54 8.49
C SER A 350 0.19 22.63 8.66
N PHE A 351 -0.34 22.19 9.79
CA PHE A 351 -1.77 22.28 10.10
C PHE A 351 -2.08 23.58 10.85
N GLY A 352 -2.26 24.67 10.11
CA GLY A 352 -2.64 25.98 10.65
C GLY A 352 -4.15 26.27 10.63
N VAL A 353 -4.52 27.47 11.05
CA VAL A 353 -5.92 27.94 11.08
C VAL A 353 -6.54 27.91 9.69
N ASP A 354 -5.82 28.38 8.67
CA ASP A 354 -6.32 28.42 7.28
C ASP A 354 -6.64 27.00 6.75
N MET A 355 -5.77 26.04 7.06
CA MET A 355 -6.00 24.64 6.67
C MET A 355 -7.19 24.05 7.44
N ALA A 356 -7.30 24.35 8.73
CA ALA A 356 -8.43 23.91 9.55
C ALA A 356 -9.76 24.47 9.01
N GLU A 357 -9.80 25.71 8.54
CA GLU A 357 -10.99 26.33 7.93
C GLU A 357 -11.33 25.70 6.57
N LEU A 358 -10.35 25.46 5.71
CA LEU A 358 -10.55 24.83 4.39
C LEU A 358 -11.11 23.41 4.49
N VAL A 359 -10.74 22.67 5.54
CA VAL A 359 -11.24 21.31 5.80
C VAL A 359 -12.50 21.33 6.70
N ALA A 360 -12.79 22.43 7.40
CA ALA A 360 -13.89 22.54 8.39
C ALA A 360 -15.29 22.58 7.79
N GLY A 361 -15.45 22.90 6.49
CA GLY A 361 -16.75 22.96 5.80
C GLY A 361 -17.52 21.64 5.76
N GLN A 362 -16.97 20.57 6.34
CA GLN A 362 -17.44 19.19 6.22
C GLN A 362 -17.78 18.58 7.58
N LYS A 363 -18.43 17.40 7.55
CA LYS A 363 -18.73 16.63 8.75
C LYS A 363 -17.43 16.27 9.45
N LYS A 364 -17.14 16.92 10.59
CA LYS A 364 -15.86 16.83 11.30
C LYS A 364 -15.67 15.44 11.88
N GLY A 365 -14.81 14.66 11.25
CA GLY A 365 -14.29 13.41 11.78
C GLY A 365 -13.34 13.61 12.97
N GLY A 366 -12.58 12.62 13.34
CA GLY A 366 -11.45 12.75 14.27
C GLY A 366 -10.20 13.22 13.54
N LEU A 367 -9.40 14.05 14.17
CA LEU A 367 -8.04 14.36 13.71
C LEU A 367 -7.06 13.33 14.22
N THR A 368 -6.05 13.03 13.42
CA THR A 368 -4.97 12.12 13.80
C THR A 368 -3.65 12.84 13.62
N PHE A 369 -2.86 12.88 14.68
CA PHE A 369 -1.51 13.42 14.66
C PHE A 369 -0.50 12.40 15.18
N ALA A 370 0.70 12.43 14.65
CA ALA A 370 1.77 11.49 14.96
C ALA A 370 3.02 12.23 15.48
N PRO A 371 3.09 12.59 16.77
CA PRO A 371 4.33 13.07 17.39
C PRO A 371 5.43 12.01 17.40
N GLU A 372 5.05 10.72 17.41
CA GLU A 372 5.86 9.51 17.41
C GLU A 372 6.63 9.27 18.72
N ALA A 373 7.13 10.30 19.41
CA ALA A 373 7.87 10.18 20.65
C ALA A 373 7.40 11.18 21.70
N GLY A 374 7.52 10.80 22.99
CA GLY A 374 7.06 11.59 24.13
C GLY A 374 7.90 12.83 24.44
N THR A 375 9.18 12.82 24.07
CA THR A 375 10.13 13.93 24.36
C THR A 375 10.69 14.53 23.07
N GLN A 376 11.13 15.81 23.17
CA GLN A 376 11.78 16.48 22.03
C GLN A 376 13.08 15.76 21.67
N ARG A 377 13.87 15.37 22.68
CA ARG A 377 15.11 14.62 22.47
C ARG A 377 14.90 13.41 21.56
N LEU A 378 13.88 12.60 21.85
CA LEU A 378 13.65 11.39 21.07
C LEU A 378 13.03 11.70 19.69
N ARG A 379 12.21 12.76 19.57
CA ARG A 379 11.77 13.27 18.26
C ARG A 379 12.94 13.69 17.37
N ASP A 380 13.96 14.30 17.95
CA ASP A 380 15.18 14.70 17.23
C ASP A 380 16.01 13.47 16.82
N VAL A 381 16.12 12.46 17.70
CA VAL A 381 16.78 11.18 17.37
C VAL A 381 16.14 10.50 16.17
N ILE A 382 14.82 10.46 16.10
CA ILE A 382 14.10 9.84 14.98
C ILE A 382 13.94 10.76 13.75
N ASN A 383 14.48 11.98 13.82
CA ASN A 383 14.38 13.01 12.79
C ASN A 383 12.92 13.33 12.40
N LYS A 384 12.03 13.41 13.39
CA LYS A 384 10.60 13.70 13.13
C LYS A 384 10.37 15.15 12.74
N ASN A 385 11.25 16.07 13.17
CA ASN A 385 11.20 17.51 12.88
C ASN A 385 9.86 18.16 13.20
N VAL A 386 9.29 17.83 14.35
CA VAL A 386 8.10 18.50 14.92
C VAL A 386 8.35 18.80 16.40
N THR A 387 7.82 19.92 16.84
CA THR A 387 7.95 20.41 18.22
C THR A 387 6.64 20.25 19.01
N GLU A 388 6.69 20.48 20.31
CA GLU A 388 5.46 20.56 21.11
C GLU A 388 4.62 21.77 20.72
N ASP A 389 5.26 22.89 20.34
CA ASP A 389 4.55 24.10 19.91
C ASP A 389 3.80 23.85 18.61
N ASP A 390 4.34 23.06 17.66
CA ASP A 390 3.63 22.65 16.46
C ASP A 390 2.37 21.83 16.82
N LEU A 391 2.51 20.87 17.75
CA LEU A 391 1.37 20.07 18.23
C LEU A 391 0.30 20.96 18.87
N PHE A 392 0.70 21.84 19.76
CA PHE A 392 -0.24 22.70 20.48
C PHE A 392 -0.90 23.73 19.56
N GLY A 393 -0.15 24.29 18.61
CA GLY A 393 -0.69 25.18 17.57
C GLY A 393 -1.73 24.49 16.69
N ALA A 394 -1.45 23.26 16.23
CA ALA A 394 -2.39 22.45 15.45
C ALA A 394 -3.68 22.13 16.25
N LEU A 395 -3.53 21.76 17.54
CA LEU A 395 -4.68 21.49 18.41
C LEU A 395 -5.52 22.75 18.65
N ASP A 396 -4.89 23.90 18.93
CA ASP A 396 -5.60 25.17 19.13
C ASP A 396 -6.39 25.55 17.87
N ALA A 397 -5.78 25.45 16.68
CA ALA A 397 -6.45 25.73 15.42
C ALA A 397 -7.65 24.80 15.18
N ALA A 398 -7.43 23.49 15.33
CA ALA A 398 -8.45 22.48 15.12
C ALA A 398 -9.66 22.64 16.07
N PHE A 399 -9.41 22.76 17.38
CA PHE A 399 -10.48 22.77 18.37
C PHE A 399 -11.23 24.10 18.40
N LYS A 400 -10.59 25.22 18.09
CA LYS A 400 -11.26 26.48 17.80
C LYS A 400 -12.18 26.40 16.59
N ALA A 401 -11.71 25.72 15.52
CA ALA A 401 -12.51 25.47 14.33
C ALA A 401 -13.62 24.42 14.51
N GLY A 402 -13.74 23.82 15.70
CA GLY A 402 -14.86 22.96 16.10
C GLY A 402 -14.63 21.46 16.07
N TRP A 403 -13.40 20.98 15.89
CA TRP A 403 -13.10 19.55 16.12
C TRP A 403 -13.30 19.18 17.58
N ARG A 404 -13.63 17.91 17.85
CA ARG A 404 -13.90 17.39 19.21
C ARG A 404 -13.20 16.07 19.50
N ARG A 405 -12.54 15.48 18.49
CA ARG A 405 -11.84 14.22 18.61
C ARG A 405 -10.43 14.35 18.05
N CYS A 406 -9.46 13.84 18.81
CA CYS A 406 -8.05 13.77 18.38
C CYS A 406 -7.47 12.42 18.76
N LYS A 407 -6.67 11.83 17.87
CA LYS A 407 -5.88 10.65 18.13
C LYS A 407 -4.41 11.00 17.99
N LEU A 408 -3.59 10.59 18.96
CA LEU A 408 -2.14 10.75 18.94
C LEU A 408 -1.49 9.39 18.76
N TYR A 409 -0.53 9.29 17.84
CA TYR A 409 0.28 8.09 17.62
C TYR A 409 1.68 8.28 18.18
N PHE A 410 2.16 7.22 18.87
CA PHE A 410 3.52 7.11 19.41
C PHE A 410 4.10 5.73 19.10
N MET A 411 5.42 5.65 19.12
CA MET A 411 6.18 4.41 19.08
C MET A 411 6.92 4.21 20.40
N ILE A 412 7.11 2.95 20.79
CA ILE A 412 7.89 2.50 21.95
C ILE A 412 8.94 1.51 21.45
N GLY A 413 10.13 1.54 22.06
CA GLY A 413 11.26 0.70 21.66
C GLY A 413 12.14 1.34 20.58
N LEU A 414 12.10 2.66 20.47
CA LEU A 414 12.94 3.43 19.55
C LEU A 414 14.41 3.38 19.97
N PRO A 415 15.37 3.46 19.02
CA PRO A 415 16.79 3.56 19.34
C PRO A 415 17.08 4.69 20.33
N THR A 416 17.86 4.40 21.38
CA THR A 416 18.24 5.31 22.48
C THR A 416 17.08 5.76 23.39
N GLU A 417 15.92 5.11 23.33
CA GLU A 417 14.78 5.41 24.20
C GLU A 417 15.13 5.16 25.67
N THR A 418 14.61 6.00 26.54
CA THR A 418 14.74 5.89 27.99
C THR A 418 13.35 5.86 28.65
N ASP A 419 13.29 5.43 29.93
CA ASP A 419 12.05 5.47 30.71
C ASP A 419 11.41 6.86 30.78
N ASP A 420 12.21 7.92 30.73
CA ASP A 420 11.71 9.30 30.73
C ASP A 420 11.05 9.66 29.39
N ASP A 421 11.52 9.10 28.29
CA ASP A 421 10.87 9.28 26.97
C ASP A 421 9.50 8.60 26.95
N ILE A 422 9.40 7.38 27.54
CA ILE A 422 8.13 6.65 27.64
C ILE A 422 7.15 7.39 28.55
N LYS A 423 7.59 7.83 29.75
CA LYS A 423 6.77 8.67 30.64
C LYS A 423 6.35 9.99 29.99
N GLY A 424 7.22 10.52 29.13
CA GLY A 424 6.96 11.70 28.31
C GLY A 424 5.72 11.58 27.43
N ILE A 425 5.37 10.38 26.97
CA ILE A 425 4.15 10.13 26.18
C ILE A 425 2.90 10.54 26.99
N ALA A 426 2.77 10.03 28.21
CA ALA A 426 1.62 10.33 29.08
C ALA A 426 1.58 11.84 29.42
N SER A 427 2.74 12.42 29.75
CA SER A 427 2.86 13.85 30.07
C SER A 427 2.47 14.75 28.87
N LEU A 428 2.95 14.43 27.66
CA LEU A 428 2.62 15.17 26.43
C LEU A 428 1.11 15.04 26.10
N ALA A 429 0.57 13.81 26.22
CA ALA A 429 -0.85 13.57 26.00
C ALA A 429 -1.73 14.36 26.98
N GLN A 430 -1.35 14.43 28.26
CA GLN A 430 -2.11 15.22 29.23
C GLN A 430 -2.08 16.70 28.89
N ARG A 431 -0.91 17.27 28.57
CA ARG A 431 -0.80 18.68 28.16
C ARG A 431 -1.58 18.97 26.86
N ALA A 432 -1.56 18.06 25.90
CA ALA A 432 -2.35 18.14 24.67
C ALA A 432 -3.86 18.17 24.98
N TYR A 433 -4.33 17.30 25.88
CA TYR A 433 -5.74 17.30 26.30
C TYR A 433 -6.14 18.60 27.00
N ASP A 434 -5.28 19.14 27.86
CA ASP A 434 -5.53 20.41 28.54
C ASP A 434 -5.63 21.58 27.54
N ARG A 435 -4.80 21.57 26.47
CA ARG A 435 -4.91 22.54 25.35
C ARG A 435 -6.23 22.41 24.62
N MET A 436 -6.63 21.18 24.25
CA MET A 436 -7.92 20.92 23.63
C MET A 436 -9.08 21.45 24.49
N LYS A 437 -9.02 21.22 25.80
CA LYS A 437 -10.03 21.71 26.76
C LYS A 437 -10.04 23.23 26.85
N ALA A 438 -8.88 23.88 26.84
CA ALA A 438 -8.77 25.34 26.86
C ALA A 438 -9.31 25.98 25.56
N ALA A 439 -9.04 25.38 24.40
CA ALA A 439 -9.50 25.84 23.09
C ALA A 439 -11.01 25.60 22.84
N THR A 440 -11.68 24.78 23.69
CA THR A 440 -13.09 24.41 23.51
C THR A 440 -14.00 25.16 24.48
N PRO A 441 -15.12 25.74 24.02
CA PRO A 441 -16.11 26.38 24.86
C PRO A 441 -16.59 25.46 26.02
N PRO A 442 -16.80 25.99 27.25
CA PRO A 442 -17.12 25.18 28.42
C PRO A 442 -18.28 24.20 28.23
N GLU A 443 -19.34 24.63 27.56
CA GLU A 443 -20.56 23.87 27.29
C GLU A 443 -20.32 22.65 26.34
N GLN A 444 -19.23 22.67 25.54
CA GLN A 444 -18.91 21.65 24.57
C GLN A 444 -17.81 20.70 25.05
N ARG A 445 -17.19 20.94 26.19
CA ARG A 445 -16.08 20.15 26.73
C ARG A 445 -16.44 18.69 27.02
N GLY A 446 -17.70 18.41 27.34
CA GLY A 446 -18.19 17.03 27.53
C GLY A 446 -18.10 16.13 26.29
N SER A 447 -18.02 16.71 25.10
CA SER A 447 -17.88 15.99 23.83
C SER A 447 -16.44 15.69 23.43
N LEU A 448 -15.45 16.23 24.15
CA LEU A 448 -14.03 16.02 23.85
C LEU A 448 -13.63 14.56 24.02
N ARG A 449 -12.91 14.05 23.06
CA ARG A 449 -12.30 12.71 23.09
C ARG A 449 -10.88 12.81 22.58
N MET A 450 -9.94 12.27 23.35
CA MET A 450 -8.56 12.03 22.93
C MET A 450 -8.23 10.57 23.11
N SER A 451 -7.60 9.99 22.09
CA SER A 451 -7.04 8.63 22.11
C SER A 451 -5.54 8.71 21.93
N VAL A 452 -4.82 7.85 22.65
CA VAL A 452 -3.38 7.65 22.46
C VAL A 452 -3.17 6.22 22.01
N SER A 453 -2.43 6.05 20.94
CA SER A 453 -2.06 4.74 20.43
C SER A 453 -0.54 4.63 20.44
N CYS A 454 -0.01 3.61 21.11
CA CYS A 454 1.40 3.30 21.16
C CYS A 454 1.63 1.98 20.41
N ALA A 455 2.48 2.01 19.38
CA ALA A 455 2.92 0.83 18.66
C ALA A 455 4.36 0.49 19.03
N LEU A 456 4.70 -0.79 19.03
CA LEU A 456 6.10 -1.19 19.15
C LEU A 456 6.83 -0.82 17.86
N PHE A 457 8.03 -0.27 18.00
CA PHE A 457 8.90 -0.01 16.87
C PHE A 457 9.40 -1.33 16.29
N VAL A 458 9.22 -1.51 14.99
CA VAL A 458 9.79 -2.61 14.22
C VAL A 458 10.70 -2.01 13.16
N PRO A 459 12.01 -2.35 13.13
CA PRO A 459 12.92 -1.89 12.11
C PRO A 459 12.43 -2.33 10.72
N LYS A 460 12.49 -1.41 9.77
CA LYS A 460 12.12 -1.67 8.38
C LYS A 460 13.34 -1.62 7.48
N ALA A 461 13.38 -2.52 6.50
CA ALA A 461 14.39 -2.50 5.45
C ALA A 461 14.44 -1.14 4.73
N GLN A 462 15.61 -0.78 4.22
CA GLN A 462 15.87 0.48 3.49
C GLN A 462 15.71 1.75 4.35
N THR A 463 15.71 1.63 5.69
CA THR A 463 15.66 2.77 6.59
C THR A 463 16.99 2.93 7.37
N PRO A 464 17.33 4.15 7.84
CA PRO A 464 18.46 4.33 8.73
C PRO A 464 18.43 3.46 9.99
N PHE A 465 17.25 3.05 10.43
CA PHE A 465 17.05 2.21 11.61
C PHE A 465 16.92 0.71 11.33
N GLN A 466 17.16 0.28 10.08
CA GLN A 466 17.04 -1.14 9.71
C GLN A 466 17.92 -2.09 10.54
N LEU A 467 19.05 -1.60 11.04
CA LEU A 467 20.00 -2.33 11.88
C LEU A 467 20.01 -1.79 13.32
N SER A 468 18.83 -1.50 13.88
CA SER A 468 18.74 -1.01 15.26
C SER A 468 19.23 -2.06 16.25
N LEU A 469 20.27 -1.70 17.03
CA LEU A 469 20.93 -2.59 17.99
C LEU A 469 19.98 -3.17 19.06
N ILE A 470 18.92 -2.44 19.43
CA ILE A 470 17.95 -2.94 20.42
C ILE A 470 17.22 -4.20 19.95
N HIS A 471 17.07 -4.37 18.64
CA HIS A 471 16.44 -5.54 18.05
C HIS A 471 17.40 -6.67 17.73
N ILE A 472 18.71 -6.38 17.72
CA ILE A 472 19.78 -7.35 17.51
C ILE A 472 20.22 -7.97 18.84
N SER A 473 20.28 -7.16 19.92
CA SER A 473 20.85 -7.58 21.20
C SER A 473 19.90 -8.33 22.12
N GLU A 474 18.57 -8.21 21.95
CA GLU A 474 17.58 -8.87 22.81
C GLU A 474 16.39 -9.47 22.04
N PRO A 475 16.59 -10.51 21.20
CA PRO A 475 15.49 -11.14 20.49
C PRO A 475 14.53 -11.96 21.39
N THR A 476 14.80 -12.04 22.70
CA THR A 476 14.14 -12.95 23.62
C THR A 476 13.33 -12.30 24.75
N ARG A 477 13.13 -10.97 24.75
CA ARG A 477 12.14 -10.40 25.67
C ARG A 477 10.74 -10.89 25.27
N PRO A 478 10.09 -11.79 26.04
CA PRO A 478 8.73 -12.19 25.75
C PRO A 478 7.84 -10.95 25.84
N LEU A 479 7.17 -10.62 24.77
CA LEU A 479 6.10 -9.63 24.75
C LEU A 479 4.92 -10.21 25.52
N TYR A 480 4.87 -9.99 26.82
CA TYR A 480 3.64 -10.21 27.58
C TYR A 480 2.68 -9.07 27.22
N ILE A 481 1.76 -9.36 26.31
CA ILE A 481 0.57 -8.54 26.11
C ILE A 481 -0.43 -9.02 27.17
N SER A 482 -0.67 -8.21 28.17
CA SER A 482 -1.78 -8.35 29.12
C SER A 482 -3.01 -7.65 28.57
#